data_f4095e4c2ee78cae4dcff0e3a5f13650
#
_entry.id   f4095e4c2ee78cae4dcff0e3a5f13650
#
_cell.length_a   1.000
_cell.length_b   1.000
_cell.length_c   1.000
_cell.angle_alpha   90.00
_cell.angle_beta   90.00
_cell.angle_gamma   90.00
#
_symmetry.space_group_name_H-M   'P 1'
#
loop_
_entity.id
_entity.type
_entity.pdbx_description
1 polymer ?
#
loop_
_entity_poly.entity_id
_entity_poly.type
_entity_poly.pdbx_seq_one_letter_code
_entity_poly.pdbx_strand_id
1 'polypeptide(L)'
;MRNTPRLPGVDTAIKFLRPNAKFDLYNRTFTRYEDPDHAEPPEWSEVERQIAHDVKVYNYYLYARNRETEYGDWKDQLNLLYDDIKSGNLENGKWVQMVEAVKARHPKPEGDPPEL
;
A
#
# COMPACT_ATOMS: atom_id res chain seq x y z
N MET A 1 5.26 8.06 9.49
CA MET A 1 5.67 7.31 8.27
C MET A 1 4.52 6.43 7.83
N ARG A 2 4.22 6.46 6.54
CA ARG A 2 3.14 5.65 6.00
C ARG A 2 3.64 4.24 5.69
N ASN A 3 2.91 3.22 6.13
CA ASN A 3 3.17 1.85 5.74
C ASN A 3 2.67 1.61 4.31
N THR A 4 3.58 1.22 3.43
CA THR A 4 3.24 0.96 2.03
C THR A 4 3.10 -0.54 1.82
N PRO A 5 1.91 -1.04 1.41
CA PRO A 5 1.75 -2.46 1.12
C PRO A 5 2.53 -2.85 -0.12
N ARG A 6 3.01 -4.10 -0.12
CA ARG A 6 3.68 -4.66 -1.29
C ARG A 6 2.67 -4.86 -2.43
N LEU A 7 3.13 -4.66 -3.67
CA LEU A 7 2.35 -5.05 -4.83
C LEU A 7 2.23 -6.57 -4.86
N PRO A 8 1.01 -7.14 -4.92
CA PRO A 8 0.85 -8.58 -4.99
C PRO A 8 1.46 -9.15 -6.28
N GLY A 9 2.18 -10.26 -6.16
CA GLY A 9 2.78 -10.91 -7.31
C GLY A 9 3.79 -11.95 -6.91
N VAL A 10 4.15 -12.82 -7.85
CA VAL A 10 5.08 -13.93 -7.63
C VAL A 10 6.47 -13.42 -7.25
N ASP A 11 7.02 -12.50 -8.03
CA ASP A 11 8.36 -11.97 -7.79
C ASP A 11 8.45 -11.28 -6.43
N THR A 12 7.46 -10.45 -6.11
CA THR A 12 7.41 -9.73 -4.84
C THR A 12 7.34 -10.69 -3.67
N ALA A 13 6.51 -11.73 -3.77
CA ALA A 13 6.37 -12.75 -2.73
C ALA A 13 7.69 -13.50 -2.51
N ILE A 14 8.35 -13.91 -3.59
CA ILE A 14 9.63 -14.62 -3.49
C ILE A 14 10.69 -13.73 -2.86
N LYS A 15 10.78 -12.48 -3.26
CA LYS A 15 11.74 -11.51 -2.69
C LYS A 15 11.48 -11.25 -1.21
N PHE A 16 10.22 -11.29 -0.79
CA PHE A 16 9.89 -11.17 0.63
C PHE A 16 10.33 -12.41 1.43
N LEU A 17 10.06 -13.61 0.90
CA LEU A 17 10.43 -14.87 1.56
C LEU A 17 11.94 -15.15 1.53
N ARG A 18 12.62 -14.69 0.48
CA ARG A 18 14.05 -14.88 0.24
C ARG A 18 14.68 -13.57 -0.19
N PRO A 19 14.90 -12.61 0.74
CA PRO A 19 15.29 -11.24 0.36
C PRO A 19 16.64 -11.12 -0.33
N ASN A 20 17.54 -12.08 -0.13
CA ASN A 20 18.87 -12.03 -0.72
C ASN A 20 19.05 -12.99 -1.90
N ALA A 21 17.98 -13.65 -2.33
CA ALA A 21 18.01 -14.59 -3.44
C ALA A 21 18.14 -13.89 -4.79
N LYS A 22 18.92 -14.49 -5.67
CA LYS A 22 18.97 -14.18 -7.10
C LYS A 22 18.35 -15.35 -7.83
N PHE A 23 17.36 -15.11 -8.67
CA PHE A 23 16.61 -16.19 -9.29
C PHE A 23 16.06 -15.77 -10.65
N ASP A 24 15.83 -16.79 -11.48
CA ASP A 24 15.10 -16.69 -12.73
C ASP A 24 13.98 -17.72 -12.74
N LEU A 25 12.83 -17.34 -13.26
CA LEU A 25 11.65 -18.20 -13.33
C LEU A 25 11.18 -18.37 -14.77
N TYR A 26 10.75 -19.59 -15.08
CA TYR A 26 10.03 -19.89 -16.32
C TYR A 26 8.91 -20.89 -16.00
N ASN A 27 7.67 -20.55 -16.32
CA ASN A 27 6.50 -21.40 -16.07
C ASN A 27 6.44 -21.91 -14.61
N ARG A 28 6.62 -20.99 -13.63
CA ARG A 28 6.60 -21.30 -12.20
C ARG A 28 7.70 -22.28 -11.77
N THR A 29 8.77 -22.36 -12.54
CA THR A 29 9.93 -23.21 -12.24
C THR A 29 11.17 -22.33 -12.11
N PHE A 30 11.95 -22.54 -11.04
CA PHE A 30 13.21 -21.84 -10.89
C PHE A 30 14.24 -22.42 -11.86
N THR A 31 14.62 -21.63 -12.87
CA THR A 31 15.68 -22.00 -13.81
C THR A 31 17.06 -21.61 -13.28
N ARG A 32 17.10 -20.67 -12.33
CA ARG A 32 18.28 -20.31 -11.57
C ARG A 32 17.84 -19.91 -10.17
N TYR A 33 18.58 -20.35 -9.17
CA TYR A 33 18.36 -19.93 -7.78
C TYR A 33 19.69 -19.90 -7.04
N GLU A 34 20.03 -18.72 -6.49
CA GLU A 34 21.23 -18.50 -5.69
C GLU A 34 20.84 -17.65 -4.47
N ASP A 35 21.10 -18.18 -3.28
CA ASP A 35 20.76 -17.50 -2.04
C ASP A 35 21.80 -17.81 -0.98
N PRO A 36 22.49 -16.80 -0.40
CA PRO A 36 23.46 -17.02 0.66
C PRO A 36 22.84 -17.54 1.96
N ASP A 37 21.55 -17.32 2.16
CA ASP A 37 20.87 -17.64 3.42
C ASP A 37 20.05 -18.91 3.38
N HIS A 38 19.62 -19.36 2.18
CA HIS A 38 18.74 -20.50 2.00
C HIS A 38 19.19 -21.32 0.80
N ALA A 39 19.47 -22.61 1.04
CA ALA A 39 19.91 -23.51 -0.03
C ALA A 39 18.82 -23.81 -1.04
N GLU A 40 17.56 -23.80 -0.60
CA GLU A 40 16.40 -24.17 -1.43
C GLU A 40 15.48 -22.98 -1.65
N PRO A 41 14.86 -22.89 -2.84
CA PRO A 41 13.85 -21.89 -3.07
C PRO A 41 12.60 -22.16 -2.22
N PRO A 42 11.73 -21.15 -2.01
CA PRO A 42 10.50 -21.38 -1.27
C PRO A 42 9.58 -22.37 -1.99
N GLU A 43 8.80 -23.09 -1.21
CA GLU A 43 7.74 -23.95 -1.74
C GLU A 43 6.65 -23.09 -2.40
N TRP A 44 6.05 -23.59 -3.46
CA TRP A 44 4.97 -22.84 -4.13
C TRP A 44 3.78 -22.59 -3.20
N SER A 45 3.50 -23.50 -2.27
CA SER A 45 2.47 -23.28 -1.26
C SER A 45 2.77 -22.06 -0.38
N GLU A 46 4.04 -21.82 -0.05
CA GLU A 46 4.46 -20.63 0.70
C GLU A 46 4.31 -19.37 -0.14
N VAL A 47 4.72 -19.44 -1.42
CA VAL A 47 4.59 -18.30 -2.34
C VAL A 47 3.12 -17.92 -2.51
N GLU A 48 2.25 -18.90 -2.71
CA GLU A 48 0.81 -18.66 -2.88
C GLU A 48 0.17 -18.06 -1.62
N ARG A 49 0.56 -18.55 -0.44
CA ARG A 49 0.09 -17.96 0.83
C ARG A 49 0.56 -16.51 1.00
N GLN A 50 1.80 -16.23 0.60
CA GLN A 50 2.32 -14.86 0.67
C GLN A 50 1.60 -13.93 -0.30
N ILE A 51 1.30 -14.40 -1.52
CA ILE A 51 0.52 -13.62 -2.49
C ILE A 51 -0.87 -13.33 -1.94
N ALA A 52 -1.55 -14.33 -1.38
CA ALA A 52 -2.88 -14.14 -0.80
C ALA A 52 -2.87 -13.12 0.33
N HIS A 53 -1.86 -13.16 1.19
CA HIS A 53 -1.68 -12.17 2.24
C HIS A 53 -1.44 -10.77 1.67
N ASP A 54 -0.57 -10.65 0.68
CA ASP A 54 -0.25 -9.37 0.04
C ASP A 54 -1.48 -8.76 -0.65
N VAL A 55 -2.32 -9.59 -1.28
CA VAL A 55 -3.61 -9.15 -1.85
C VAL A 55 -4.52 -8.58 -0.76
N LYS A 56 -4.63 -9.29 0.36
CA LYS A 56 -5.45 -8.84 1.49
C LYS A 56 -4.98 -7.49 2.03
N VAL A 57 -3.67 -7.32 2.22
CA VAL A 57 -3.09 -6.07 2.69
C VAL A 57 -3.31 -4.96 1.67
N TYR A 58 -3.05 -5.22 0.41
CA TYR A 58 -3.20 -4.25 -0.67
C TYR A 58 -4.64 -3.75 -0.77
N ASN A 59 -5.60 -4.66 -0.69
CA ASN A 59 -7.01 -4.32 -0.75
C ASN A 59 -7.49 -3.54 0.48
N TYR A 60 -6.96 -3.87 1.66
CA TYR A 60 -7.27 -3.12 2.87
C TYR A 60 -6.93 -1.64 2.70
N TYR A 61 -5.77 -1.32 2.12
CA TYR A 61 -5.29 0.05 1.97
C TYR A 61 -5.78 0.75 0.69
N LEU A 62 -6.71 0.14 -0.04
CA LEU A 62 -7.32 0.78 -1.22
C LEU A 62 -7.96 2.13 -0.86
N TYR A 63 -8.62 2.22 0.30
CA TYR A 63 -9.23 3.47 0.76
C TYR A 63 -8.20 4.60 0.86
N ALA A 64 -7.01 4.29 1.37
CA ALA A 64 -5.95 5.28 1.53
C ALA A 64 -5.43 5.78 0.18
N ARG A 65 -5.24 4.87 -0.78
CA ARG A 65 -4.82 5.25 -2.13
C ARG A 65 -5.86 6.11 -2.84
N ASN A 66 -7.14 5.75 -2.69
CA ASN A 66 -8.24 6.52 -3.29
C ASN A 66 -8.34 7.91 -2.65
N ARG A 67 -8.18 8.00 -1.33
CA ARG A 67 -8.17 9.29 -0.64
C ARG A 67 -7.03 10.17 -1.14
N GLU A 68 -5.83 9.61 -1.25
CA GLU A 68 -4.64 10.33 -1.69
C GLU A 68 -4.82 10.90 -3.10
N THR A 69 -5.41 10.13 -4.01
CA THR A 69 -5.71 10.58 -5.36
C THR A 69 -6.70 11.75 -5.36
N GLU A 70 -7.74 11.68 -4.53
CA GLU A 70 -8.75 12.73 -4.49
C GLU A 70 -8.32 13.98 -3.73
N TYR A 71 -7.38 13.87 -2.77
CA TYR A 71 -6.83 15.07 -2.12
C TYR A 71 -6.09 15.96 -3.10
N GLY A 72 -5.50 15.38 -4.14
CA GLY A 72 -4.77 16.14 -5.16
C GLY A 72 -3.43 16.68 -4.69
N ASP A 73 -2.97 17.74 -5.37
CA ASP A 73 -1.68 18.35 -5.11
C ASP A 73 -1.65 19.01 -3.72
N TRP A 74 -0.58 18.77 -2.97
CA TRP A 74 -0.39 19.37 -1.66
C TRP A 74 -0.35 20.91 -1.71
N LYS A 75 0.09 21.49 -2.82
CA LYS A 75 0.12 22.94 -3.00
C LYS A 75 -1.29 23.52 -3.03
N ASP A 76 -2.20 22.86 -3.73
CA ASP A 76 -3.60 23.28 -3.77
C ASP A 76 -4.25 23.14 -2.40
N GLN A 77 -3.91 22.09 -1.66
CA GLN A 77 -4.39 21.90 -0.29
C GLN A 77 -3.88 23.01 0.64
N LEU A 78 -2.60 23.38 0.52
CA LEU A 78 -2.05 24.49 1.31
C LEU A 78 -2.73 25.81 1.01
N ASN A 79 -3.07 26.07 -0.24
CA ASN A 79 -3.80 27.27 -0.62
C ASN A 79 -5.19 27.31 0.02
N LEU A 80 -5.91 26.21 0.03
CA LEU A 80 -7.20 26.12 0.72
C LEU A 80 -7.06 26.38 2.21
N LEU A 81 -6.05 25.77 2.83
CA LEU A 81 -5.79 25.93 4.25
C LEU A 81 -5.40 27.39 4.57
N TYR A 82 -4.58 28.02 3.73
CA TYR A 82 -4.20 29.41 3.89
C TYR A 82 -5.43 30.32 3.87
N ASP A 83 -6.34 30.11 2.91
CA ASP A 83 -7.57 30.89 2.81
C ASP A 83 -8.44 30.71 4.07
N ASP A 84 -8.52 29.51 4.61
CA ASP A 84 -9.27 29.20 5.82
C ASP A 84 -8.67 29.90 7.04
N ILE A 85 -7.34 29.92 7.15
CA ILE A 85 -6.64 30.62 8.23
C ILE A 85 -6.92 32.12 8.14
N LYS A 86 -6.81 32.69 6.95
CA LYS A 86 -7.02 34.14 6.75
C LYS A 86 -8.46 34.56 7.02
N SER A 87 -9.42 33.71 6.73
CA SER A 87 -10.83 33.97 7.00
C SER A 87 -11.24 33.67 8.45
N GLY A 88 -10.37 33.07 9.24
CA GLY A 88 -10.67 32.66 10.61
C GLY A 88 -11.62 31.49 10.73
N ASN A 89 -11.69 30.65 9.71
CA ASN A 89 -12.67 29.55 9.63
C ASN A 89 -11.98 28.19 9.43
N LEU A 90 -11.15 27.79 10.40
CA LEU A 90 -10.41 26.53 10.31
C LEU A 90 -11.31 25.30 10.47
N GLU A 91 -12.25 25.33 11.39
CA GLU A 91 -13.06 24.14 11.71
C GLU A 91 -14.05 23.76 10.60
N ASN A 92 -14.58 24.76 9.88
CA ASN A 92 -15.59 24.56 8.85
C ASN A 92 -15.17 25.17 7.52
N GLY A 93 -13.87 25.33 7.32
CA GLY A 93 -13.32 25.92 6.11
C GLY A 93 -13.33 24.95 4.92
N LYS A 94 -12.90 25.47 3.78
CA LYS A 94 -12.91 24.71 2.51
C LYS A 94 -12.01 23.47 2.56
N TRP A 95 -10.86 23.59 3.23
CA TRP A 95 -9.92 22.46 3.33
C TRP A 95 -10.51 21.33 4.16
N VAL A 96 -11.05 21.62 5.34
CA VAL A 96 -11.68 20.62 6.21
C VAL A 96 -12.87 19.97 5.52
N GLN A 97 -13.73 20.76 4.85
CA GLN A 97 -14.86 20.23 4.10
C GLN A 97 -14.42 19.27 2.99
N MET A 98 -13.36 19.62 2.25
CA MET A 98 -12.82 18.79 1.18
C MET A 98 -12.29 17.47 1.76
N VAL A 99 -11.48 17.52 2.82
CA VAL A 99 -10.90 16.34 3.46
C VAL A 99 -12.00 15.42 4.00
N GLU A 100 -12.98 15.98 4.70
CA GLU A 100 -14.07 15.16 5.24
C GLU A 100 -14.93 14.52 4.15
N ALA A 101 -15.18 15.23 3.05
CA ALA A 101 -15.93 14.68 1.93
C ALA A 101 -15.16 13.51 1.28
N VAL A 102 -13.84 13.61 1.11
CA VAL A 102 -13.01 12.53 0.58
C VAL A 102 -13.03 11.33 1.51
N LYS A 103 -12.88 11.56 2.81
CA LYS A 103 -12.94 10.46 3.81
C LYS A 103 -14.30 9.77 3.83
N ALA A 104 -15.37 10.50 3.64
CA ALA A 104 -16.71 9.92 3.59
C ALA A 104 -16.92 9.05 2.34
N ARG A 105 -16.34 9.44 1.21
CA ARG A 105 -16.41 8.64 -0.02
C ARG A 105 -15.56 7.38 0.03
N HIS A 106 -14.48 7.40 0.80
CA HIS A 106 -13.53 6.29 0.91
C HIS A 106 -13.30 5.97 2.39
N PRO A 107 -14.28 5.34 3.05
CA PRO A 107 -14.17 5.04 4.47
C PRO A 107 -13.09 4.00 4.73
N LYS A 108 -12.42 4.14 5.89
CA LYS A 108 -11.48 3.14 6.36
C LYS A 108 -12.22 1.84 6.66
N PRO A 109 -11.71 0.67 6.22
CA PRO A 109 -12.34 -0.61 6.56
C PRO A 109 -12.41 -0.83 8.06
N GLU A 110 -13.44 -1.53 8.51
CA GLU A 110 -13.58 -1.90 9.93
C GLU A 110 -12.57 -2.96 10.32
N GLY A 111 -12.22 -2.97 11.61
CA GLY A 111 -11.28 -3.93 12.19
C GLY A 111 -9.83 -3.48 12.12
N ASP A 112 -8.96 -4.31 12.65
CA ASP A 112 -7.54 -4.02 12.68
C ASP A 112 -6.91 -4.21 11.30
N PRO A 113 -5.92 -3.36 10.94
CA PRO A 113 -5.22 -3.55 9.68
C PRO A 113 -4.43 -4.86 9.70
N PRO A 114 -4.37 -5.59 8.55
CA PRO A 114 -3.52 -6.75 8.44
C PRO A 114 -2.04 -6.36 8.51
N GLU A 115 -1.21 -7.25 9.01
CA GLU A 115 0.24 -7.04 9.00
C GLU A 115 0.78 -6.98 7.57
N LEU A 116 1.76 -6.13 7.36
CA LEU A 116 2.39 -5.96 6.05
C LEU A 116 3.25 -7.16 5.64
#